data_6037979c2e06e33c16f72bd7d552b4e4
#
_entry.id   6037979c2e06e33c16f72bd7d552b4e4
#
_cell.length_a   1.000
_cell.length_b   1.000
_cell.length_c   1.000
_cell.angle_alpha   90.00
_cell.angle_beta   90.00
_cell.angle_gamma   90.00
#
_symmetry.space_group_name_H-M   'P 1'
#
loop_
_entity.id
_entity.type
_entity.pdbx_description
1 polymer ?
#
loop_
_entity_poly.entity_id
_entity_poly.type
_entity_poly.pdbx_seq_one_letter_code
_entity_poly.pdbx_strand_id
1 'polypeptide(L)'
;NVSASVSGGTVSLYRDGQDVSGQNSQNVILGVAYYQYKVNASGNENYTDNTAGKIFYTNISKALPNGNMQISINPSNNEDYGTATKAAATESNTGDGDLSYKFYRVSTLIASASPWEESLPIILGAGSYNYVFNTSGGQNYSSGSVNVTLIINKIGNSVGLLLNGVAN
;
A
#
# COMPACT_ATOMS: atom_id res chain seq x y z
N ASN A 1 -5.84 11.29 18.21
CA ASN A 1 -6.66 12.39 18.75
C ASN A 1 -5.83 13.22 19.73
N VAL A 2 -6.17 14.49 19.91
CA VAL A 2 -5.58 15.41 20.91
C VAL A 2 -6.71 15.84 21.82
N SER A 3 -6.46 15.84 23.14
CA SER A 3 -7.41 16.28 24.16
C SER A 3 -6.80 17.39 24.99
N ALA A 4 -7.53 18.49 25.14
CA ALA A 4 -7.15 19.62 25.93
C ALA A 4 -8.28 19.93 26.96
N SER A 5 -7.89 20.23 28.19
CA SER A 5 -8.82 20.59 29.27
C SER A 5 -8.28 21.74 30.11
N VAL A 6 -9.15 22.46 30.76
CA VAL A 6 -8.84 23.56 31.71
C VAL A 6 -9.67 23.43 32.97
N SER A 7 -9.17 23.98 34.08
CA SER A 7 -9.87 23.96 35.37
C SER A 7 -11.03 24.95 35.41
N GLY A 8 -11.00 26.01 34.59
CA GLY A 8 -12.05 27.01 34.49
C GLY A 8 -11.83 27.91 33.28
N GLY A 9 -12.92 28.54 32.82
CA GLY A 9 -12.88 29.32 31.60
C GLY A 9 -13.06 28.46 30.33
N THR A 10 -12.54 28.92 29.19
CA THR A 10 -12.67 28.26 27.88
C THR A 10 -11.31 27.80 27.39
N VAL A 11 -11.24 26.57 26.88
CA VAL A 11 -10.04 26.02 26.22
C VAL A 11 -10.05 26.36 24.74
N SER A 12 -8.90 26.81 24.21
CA SER A 12 -8.65 26.96 22.77
C SER A 12 -7.50 26.09 22.38
N LEU A 13 -7.69 25.28 21.33
CA LEU A 13 -6.72 24.37 20.78
C LEU A 13 -6.29 24.84 19.39
N TYR A 14 -5.00 24.95 19.19
CA TYR A 14 -4.40 25.35 17.89
C TYR A 14 -3.53 24.22 17.34
N ARG A 15 -3.51 24.07 16.02
CA ARG A 15 -2.56 23.23 15.27
C ARG A 15 -1.85 24.09 14.23
N ASP A 16 -0.53 24.20 14.34
CA ASP A 16 0.32 25.03 13.46
C ASP A 16 -0.20 26.49 13.35
N GLY A 17 -0.68 27.02 14.47
CA GLY A 17 -1.25 28.37 14.59
C GLY A 17 -2.72 28.51 14.17
N GLN A 18 -3.33 27.49 13.58
CA GLN A 18 -4.75 27.50 13.21
C GLN A 18 -5.62 27.02 14.37
N ASP A 19 -6.73 27.70 14.63
CA ASP A 19 -7.72 27.28 15.63
C ASP A 19 -8.41 25.98 15.18
N VAL A 20 -8.27 24.95 16.00
CA VAL A 20 -8.88 23.63 15.84
C VAL A 20 -9.63 23.20 17.09
N SER A 21 -10.14 24.15 17.87
CA SER A 21 -10.85 23.89 19.12
C SER A 21 -12.03 22.93 18.96
N GLY A 22 -12.73 22.98 17.81
CA GLY A 22 -13.79 22.03 17.47
C GLY A 22 -13.33 20.59 17.26
N GLN A 23 -12.01 20.35 17.13
CA GLN A 23 -11.40 19.01 17.00
C GLN A 23 -10.92 18.46 18.37
N ASN A 24 -11.14 19.20 19.45
CA ASN A 24 -10.75 18.76 20.79
C ASN A 24 -11.40 17.41 21.13
N SER A 25 -10.58 16.43 21.50
CA SER A 25 -10.98 15.04 21.79
C SER A 25 -11.57 14.26 20.58
N GLN A 26 -11.53 14.81 19.37
CA GLN A 26 -11.99 14.14 18.16
C GLN A 26 -10.86 13.33 17.50
N ASN A 27 -11.22 12.25 16.80
CA ASN A 27 -10.30 11.54 15.91
C ASN A 27 -10.21 12.29 14.59
N VAL A 28 -9.01 12.77 14.27
CA VAL A 28 -8.72 13.50 13.03
C VAL A 28 -7.65 12.76 12.25
N ILE A 29 -7.88 12.53 10.96
CA ILE A 29 -6.89 11.98 10.05
C ILE A 29 -6.03 13.13 9.53
N LEU A 30 -4.72 13.03 9.71
CA LEU A 30 -3.74 14.02 9.27
C LEU A 30 -2.80 13.40 8.24
N GLY A 31 -2.36 14.21 7.28
CA GLY A 31 -1.30 13.84 6.35
C GLY A 31 0.07 13.70 7.04
N VAL A 32 1.04 13.25 6.26
CA VAL A 32 2.44 13.16 6.72
C VAL A 32 3.00 14.55 6.95
N ALA A 33 3.31 14.88 8.19
CA ALA A 33 3.96 16.13 8.59
C ALA A 33 4.34 16.11 10.08
N TYR A 34 5.09 17.12 10.46
CA TYR A 34 5.36 17.45 11.86
C TYR A 34 4.40 18.55 12.29
N TYR A 35 3.57 18.29 13.29
CA TYR A 35 2.52 19.20 13.78
C TYR A 35 2.85 19.74 15.15
N GLN A 36 2.66 21.05 15.34
CA GLN A 36 2.69 21.72 16.63
C GLN A 36 1.26 21.92 17.12
N TYR A 37 0.95 21.41 18.30
CA TYR A 37 -0.28 21.74 19.01
C TYR A 37 0.01 22.72 20.14
N LYS A 38 -0.81 23.76 20.27
CA LYS A 38 -0.78 24.70 21.37
C LYS A 38 -2.18 24.77 21.98
N VAL A 39 -2.25 24.73 23.32
CA VAL A 39 -3.49 24.94 24.06
C VAL A 39 -3.38 26.21 24.88
N ASN A 40 -4.40 27.06 24.79
CA ASN A 40 -4.57 28.26 25.62
C ASN A 40 -5.86 28.12 26.44
N ALA A 41 -5.96 28.89 27.51
CA ALA A 41 -7.15 29.00 28.29
C ALA A 41 -7.52 30.50 28.49
N SER A 42 -8.75 30.85 28.21
CA SER A 42 -9.31 32.11 28.78
C SER A 42 -9.70 31.86 30.24
N GLY A 43 -9.51 32.84 31.07
CA GLY A 43 -9.95 32.81 32.45
C GLY A 43 -11.47 33.04 32.61
N ASN A 44 -11.88 33.18 33.85
CA ASN A 44 -13.21 33.56 34.28
C ASN A 44 -13.11 34.33 35.61
N GLU A 45 -14.20 34.52 36.32
CA GLU A 45 -14.23 35.25 37.61
C GLU A 45 -13.24 34.69 38.65
N ASN A 46 -12.92 33.39 38.58
CA ASN A 46 -12.07 32.70 39.56
C ASN A 46 -10.68 32.32 39.03
N TYR A 47 -10.42 32.42 37.72
CA TYR A 47 -9.18 32.00 37.08
C TYR A 47 -8.69 33.05 36.10
N THR A 48 -7.37 33.28 36.11
CA THR A 48 -6.71 34.17 35.14
C THR A 48 -6.52 33.46 33.80
N ASP A 49 -6.38 34.26 32.74
CA ASP A 49 -6.01 33.75 31.40
C ASP A 49 -4.64 33.02 31.41
N ASN A 50 -4.54 31.97 30.65
CA ASN A 50 -3.27 31.30 30.35
C ASN A 50 -3.02 31.32 28.84
N THR A 51 -2.52 32.42 28.31
CA THR A 51 -2.21 32.61 26.89
C THR A 51 -0.88 32.01 26.49
N ALA A 52 0.05 31.81 27.45
CA ALA A 52 1.29 31.09 27.21
C ALA A 52 1.02 29.62 26.86
N GLY A 53 0.04 29.04 27.55
CA GLY A 53 -0.45 27.70 27.25
C GLY A 53 0.59 26.59 27.36
N LYS A 54 0.25 25.44 26.80
CA LYS A 54 1.18 24.31 26.64
C LYS A 54 1.35 23.97 25.16
N ILE A 55 2.56 23.58 24.79
CA ILE A 55 2.90 23.17 23.42
C ILE A 55 3.22 21.68 23.44
N PHE A 56 2.73 20.97 22.44
CA PHE A 56 2.98 19.57 22.17
C PHE A 56 3.28 19.36 20.69
N TYR A 57 4.16 18.44 20.37
CA TYR A 57 4.53 18.12 19.01
C TYR A 57 4.19 16.68 18.69
N THR A 58 3.76 16.41 17.44
CA THR A 58 3.57 15.07 16.93
C THR A 58 4.09 14.97 15.51
N ASN A 59 4.65 13.81 15.17
CA ASN A 59 5.12 13.48 13.83
C ASN A 59 4.24 12.38 13.24
N ILE A 60 3.71 12.62 12.05
CA ILE A 60 3.00 11.62 11.24
C ILE A 60 3.97 11.19 10.14
N SER A 61 4.38 9.94 10.19
CA SER A 61 5.30 9.35 9.21
C SER A 61 4.54 8.69 8.06
N LYS A 62 5.23 8.50 6.92
CA LYS A 62 4.67 7.76 5.78
C LYS A 62 4.31 6.33 6.16
N ALA A 63 3.17 5.87 5.66
CA ALA A 63 2.75 4.48 5.76
C ALA A 63 3.50 3.58 4.77
N LEU A 64 3.53 2.27 5.05
CA LEU A 64 4.06 1.27 4.14
C LEU A 64 2.92 0.74 3.25
N PRO A 65 3.03 0.75 1.91
CA PRO A 65 1.97 0.30 1.02
C PRO A 65 1.89 -1.24 0.87
N ASN A 66 2.97 -1.97 1.20
CA ASN A 66 3.14 -3.39 0.85
C ASN A 66 2.03 -4.31 1.38
N GLY A 67 1.48 -4.04 2.57
CA GLY A 67 0.43 -4.86 3.17
C GLY A 67 -0.88 -4.87 2.38
N ASN A 68 -1.07 -3.87 1.52
CA ASN A 68 -2.25 -3.68 0.68
C ASN A 68 -1.99 -3.96 -0.80
N MET A 69 -0.76 -4.40 -1.15
CA MET A 69 -0.36 -4.74 -2.52
C MET A 69 -0.35 -6.26 -2.68
N GLN A 70 -0.92 -6.78 -3.76
CA GLN A 70 -1.03 -8.21 -4.01
C GLN A 70 -0.74 -8.55 -5.47
N ILE A 71 -0.12 -9.72 -5.67
CA ILE A 71 0.02 -10.38 -6.97
C ILE A 71 -0.69 -11.72 -6.87
N SER A 72 -1.55 -12.02 -7.83
CA SER A 72 -2.15 -13.34 -7.98
C SER A 72 -1.79 -13.95 -9.33
N ILE A 73 -1.63 -15.27 -9.37
CA ILE A 73 -1.40 -16.04 -10.59
C ILE A 73 -2.41 -17.18 -10.62
N ASN A 74 -3.13 -17.29 -11.73
CA ASN A 74 -4.15 -18.32 -11.95
C ASN A 74 -3.67 -19.26 -13.09
N PRO A 75 -3.80 -20.59 -12.93
CA PRO A 75 -4.41 -21.29 -11.80
C PRO A 75 -3.56 -21.34 -10.52
N SER A 76 -2.21 -21.38 -10.63
CA SER A 76 -1.30 -21.31 -9.48
C SER A 76 0.09 -20.78 -9.89
N ASN A 77 0.98 -20.60 -8.93
CA ASN A 77 2.34 -20.15 -9.18
C ASN A 77 3.35 -21.29 -9.41
N ASN A 78 2.86 -22.52 -9.57
CA ASN A 78 3.67 -23.70 -9.90
C ASN A 78 2.86 -24.60 -10.83
N GLU A 79 3.18 -24.59 -12.11
CA GLU A 79 2.43 -25.23 -13.18
C GLU A 79 3.35 -26.03 -14.09
N ASP A 80 2.77 -26.96 -14.85
CA ASP A 80 3.47 -27.71 -15.88
C ASP A 80 3.42 -26.98 -17.23
N TYR A 81 4.45 -27.19 -18.06
CA TYR A 81 4.50 -26.64 -19.42
C TYR A 81 3.23 -27.01 -20.21
N GLY A 82 2.66 -26.02 -20.87
CA GLY A 82 1.39 -26.14 -21.59
C GLY A 82 0.20 -25.61 -20.83
N THR A 83 0.30 -25.42 -19.51
CA THR A 83 -0.73 -24.73 -18.73
C THR A 83 -0.74 -23.24 -19.05
N ALA A 84 -1.89 -22.71 -19.42
CA ALA A 84 -2.08 -21.29 -19.63
C ALA A 84 -2.24 -20.59 -18.27
N THR A 85 -1.42 -19.59 -17.99
CA THR A 85 -1.42 -18.83 -16.75
C THR A 85 -1.85 -17.39 -16.97
N LYS A 86 -2.41 -16.76 -15.96
CA LYS A 86 -2.85 -15.36 -15.97
C LYS A 86 -2.42 -14.67 -14.70
N ALA A 87 -1.70 -13.57 -14.81
CA ALA A 87 -1.26 -12.77 -13.67
C ALA A 87 -2.14 -11.53 -13.48
N ALA A 88 -2.35 -11.16 -12.21
CA ALA A 88 -3.00 -9.92 -11.83
C ALA A 88 -2.27 -9.23 -10.67
N ALA A 89 -2.35 -7.91 -10.63
CA ALA A 89 -1.83 -7.08 -9.56
C ALA A 89 -2.94 -6.14 -9.05
N THR A 90 -3.12 -6.10 -7.74
CA THR A 90 -4.13 -5.26 -7.09
C THR A 90 -3.54 -4.55 -5.89
N GLU A 91 -4.16 -3.43 -5.51
CA GLU A 91 -3.85 -2.72 -4.28
C GLU A 91 -5.12 -2.14 -3.66
N SER A 92 -5.07 -1.86 -2.36
CA SER A 92 -6.17 -1.26 -1.59
C SER A 92 -5.69 -0.13 -0.67
N ASN A 93 -4.57 0.53 -1.02
CA ASN A 93 -4.10 1.73 -0.32
C ASN A 93 -5.07 2.88 -0.53
N THR A 94 -5.38 3.62 0.54
CA THR A 94 -6.37 4.71 0.53
C THR A 94 -5.75 6.01 1.00
N GLY A 95 -6.36 7.13 0.60
CA GLY A 95 -6.01 8.46 1.10
C GLY A 95 -4.79 9.11 0.44
N ASP A 96 -4.31 8.58 -0.69
CA ASP A 96 -3.20 9.15 -1.44
C ASP A 96 -3.40 8.96 -2.95
N GLY A 97 -3.93 9.98 -3.61
CA GLY A 97 -4.23 9.95 -5.06
C GLY A 97 -3.01 10.09 -5.95
N ASP A 98 -1.80 10.29 -5.37
CA ASP A 98 -0.55 10.43 -6.13
C ASP A 98 0.25 9.13 -6.19
N LEU A 99 -0.26 8.01 -5.64
CA LEU A 99 0.36 6.70 -5.80
C LEU A 99 0.27 6.23 -7.25
N SER A 100 1.41 5.83 -7.79
CA SER A 100 1.51 5.19 -9.09
C SER A 100 2.16 3.82 -8.95
N TYR A 101 1.65 2.84 -9.71
CA TYR A 101 2.07 1.46 -9.61
C TYR A 101 2.65 0.95 -10.93
N LYS A 102 3.62 0.05 -10.83
CA LYS A 102 4.22 -0.63 -11.98
C LYS A 102 4.27 -2.13 -11.73
N PHE A 103 3.92 -2.91 -12.74
CA PHE A 103 3.93 -4.35 -12.72
C PHE A 103 4.91 -4.91 -13.76
N TYR A 104 5.78 -5.80 -13.33
CA TYR A 104 6.86 -6.36 -14.15
C TYR A 104 6.79 -7.87 -14.16
N ARG A 105 7.23 -8.47 -15.28
CA ARG A 105 7.57 -9.90 -15.42
C ARG A 105 8.99 -10.02 -15.92
N VAL A 106 9.88 -10.67 -15.17
CA VAL A 106 11.30 -10.85 -15.48
C VAL A 106 11.93 -9.52 -15.94
N SER A 107 11.79 -8.47 -15.11
CA SER A 107 12.27 -7.10 -15.35
C SER A 107 11.62 -6.36 -16.54
N THR A 108 10.73 -6.98 -17.30
CA THR A 108 9.97 -6.29 -18.35
C THR A 108 8.72 -5.65 -17.76
N LEU A 109 8.54 -4.35 -17.99
CA LEU A 109 7.32 -3.63 -17.58
C LEU A 109 6.14 -4.15 -18.41
N ILE A 110 5.10 -4.66 -17.75
CA ILE A 110 3.89 -5.17 -18.39
C ILE A 110 2.66 -4.30 -18.14
N ALA A 111 2.68 -3.50 -17.05
CA ALA A 111 1.61 -2.53 -16.78
C ALA A 111 2.10 -1.37 -15.89
N SER A 112 1.44 -0.21 -16.05
CA SER A 112 1.63 0.99 -15.22
C SER A 112 0.28 1.44 -14.64
N ALA A 113 -0.46 0.50 -14.04
CA ALA A 113 -1.79 0.73 -13.47
C ALA A 113 -2.07 -0.23 -12.32
N SER A 114 -3.05 0.10 -11.51
CA SER A 114 -3.66 -0.77 -10.50
C SER A 114 -5.16 -0.42 -10.41
N PRO A 115 -6.07 -1.40 -10.35
CA PRO A 115 -5.80 -2.83 -10.56
C PRO A 115 -5.43 -3.14 -12.01
N TRP A 116 -4.66 -4.20 -12.24
CA TRP A 116 -4.33 -4.70 -13.56
C TRP A 116 -4.39 -6.23 -13.60
N GLU A 117 -4.82 -6.76 -14.73
CA GLU A 117 -4.88 -8.19 -15.01
C GLU A 117 -4.53 -8.45 -16.48
N GLU A 118 -3.82 -9.54 -16.76
CA GLU A 118 -3.60 -9.98 -18.15
C GLU A 118 -4.95 -10.21 -18.84
N SER A 119 -5.12 -9.67 -20.03
CA SER A 119 -6.39 -9.77 -20.77
C SER A 119 -6.72 -11.21 -21.16
N LEU A 120 -5.70 -12.00 -21.50
CA LEU A 120 -5.80 -13.41 -21.86
C LEU A 120 -4.76 -14.23 -21.12
N PRO A 121 -5.07 -15.50 -20.77
CA PRO A 121 -4.06 -16.43 -20.28
C PRO A 121 -2.97 -16.67 -21.31
N ILE A 122 -1.73 -16.80 -20.85
CA ILE A 122 -0.55 -17.03 -21.68
C ILE A 122 0.09 -18.37 -21.34
N ILE A 123 0.68 -19.03 -22.36
CA ILE A 123 1.51 -20.22 -22.17
C ILE A 123 2.97 -19.78 -22.19
N LEU A 124 3.65 -20.00 -21.09
CA LEU A 124 5.06 -19.69 -20.92
C LEU A 124 5.91 -20.96 -21.10
N GLY A 125 7.15 -20.82 -21.56
CA GLY A 125 8.10 -21.92 -21.60
C GLY A 125 8.47 -22.40 -20.19
N ALA A 126 9.03 -23.62 -20.07
CA ALA A 126 9.55 -24.10 -18.79
C ALA A 126 10.65 -23.17 -18.27
N GLY A 127 10.52 -22.75 -17.00
CA GLY A 127 11.42 -21.76 -16.40
C GLY A 127 10.83 -21.11 -15.15
N SER A 128 11.53 -20.10 -14.65
CA SER A 128 11.13 -19.33 -13.49
C SER A 128 10.88 -17.87 -13.89
N TYR A 129 9.73 -17.34 -13.55
CA TYR A 129 9.26 -16.00 -13.92
C TYR A 129 8.96 -15.20 -12.66
N ASN A 130 9.83 -14.25 -12.32
CA ASN A 130 9.59 -13.36 -11.19
C ASN A 130 8.65 -12.21 -11.63
N TYR A 131 7.53 -12.08 -10.93
CA TYR A 131 6.61 -10.96 -11.06
C TYR A 131 6.88 -9.99 -9.92
N VAL A 132 6.95 -8.71 -10.22
CA VAL A 132 7.18 -7.63 -9.25
C VAL A 132 6.13 -6.56 -9.44
N PHE A 133 5.42 -6.22 -8.37
CA PHE A 133 4.48 -5.11 -8.32
C PHE A 133 5.00 -4.09 -7.34
N ASN A 134 5.26 -2.86 -7.80
CA ASN A 134 5.89 -1.83 -6.98
C ASN A 134 5.26 -0.45 -7.16
N THR A 135 5.54 0.42 -6.19
CA THR A 135 5.27 1.86 -6.22
C THR A 135 6.47 2.63 -5.71
N SER A 136 6.70 3.82 -6.27
CA SER A 136 7.69 4.77 -5.74
C SER A 136 7.21 5.46 -4.46
N GLY A 137 5.96 5.24 -4.08
CA GLY A 137 5.30 5.96 -3.00
C GLY A 137 4.76 7.31 -3.46
N GLY A 138 4.20 8.05 -2.51
CA GLY A 138 3.60 9.36 -2.68
C GLY A 138 3.80 10.24 -1.45
N GLN A 139 2.89 11.18 -1.23
CA GLN A 139 2.96 12.09 -0.10
C GLN A 139 2.82 11.36 1.24
N ASN A 140 1.85 10.44 1.35
CA ASN A 140 1.50 9.75 2.59
C ASN A 140 2.04 8.32 2.67
N TYR A 141 2.58 7.78 1.58
CA TYR A 141 3.16 6.43 1.53
C TYR A 141 4.62 6.46 1.11
N SER A 142 5.42 5.58 1.70
CA SER A 142 6.77 5.30 1.22
C SER A 142 6.75 4.44 -0.05
N SER A 143 7.90 4.25 -0.69
CA SER A 143 8.04 3.24 -1.74
C SER A 143 7.77 1.85 -1.19
N GLY A 144 7.26 0.96 -2.06
CA GLY A 144 6.98 -0.42 -1.68
C GLY A 144 7.03 -1.36 -2.87
N SER A 145 7.21 -2.66 -2.57
CA SER A 145 7.27 -3.70 -3.58
C SER A 145 6.83 -5.04 -3.00
N VAL A 146 6.07 -5.80 -3.79
CA VAL A 146 5.76 -7.20 -3.54
C VAL A 146 6.19 -8.02 -4.76
N ASN A 147 6.51 -9.30 -4.55
CA ASN A 147 6.90 -10.19 -5.63
C ASN A 147 6.30 -11.59 -5.47
N VAL A 148 6.12 -12.27 -6.58
CA VAL A 148 5.72 -13.68 -6.68
C VAL A 148 6.51 -14.32 -7.80
N THR A 149 7.00 -15.54 -7.59
CA THR A 149 7.66 -16.32 -8.62
C THR A 149 6.70 -17.38 -9.16
N LEU A 150 6.46 -17.38 -10.46
CA LEU A 150 5.81 -18.46 -11.19
C LEU A 150 6.87 -19.44 -11.69
N ILE A 151 6.67 -20.72 -11.40
CA ILE A 151 7.52 -21.82 -11.89
C ILE A 151 6.73 -22.59 -12.93
N ILE A 152 7.30 -22.76 -14.13
CA ILE A 152 6.78 -23.64 -15.16
C ILE A 152 7.73 -24.84 -15.27
N ASN A 153 7.23 -26.00 -14.92
CA ASN A 153 7.98 -27.25 -14.93
C ASN A 153 8.10 -27.82 -16.35
N LYS A 154 9.15 -28.55 -16.60
CA LYS A 154 9.23 -29.41 -17.80
C LYS A 154 8.32 -30.61 -17.64
N ILE A 155 7.60 -30.97 -18.68
CA ILE A 155 6.86 -32.23 -18.76
C ILE A 155 7.71 -33.34 -19.35
N GLY A 156 7.37 -34.57 -19.01
CA GLY A 156 8.04 -35.76 -19.56
C GLY A 156 7.86 -35.87 -21.07
N ASN A 157 8.87 -36.31 -21.76
CA ASN A 157 8.79 -36.63 -23.18
C ASN A 157 8.49 -38.14 -23.35
N SER A 158 7.58 -38.48 -24.26
CA SER A 158 7.27 -39.86 -24.60
C SER A 158 7.84 -40.20 -25.96
N VAL A 159 8.52 -41.34 -26.05
CA VAL A 159 9.06 -41.87 -27.29
C VAL A 159 8.38 -43.19 -27.61
N GLY A 160 7.88 -43.31 -28.82
CA GLY A 160 7.30 -44.54 -29.32
C GLY A 160 8.12 -45.08 -30.49
N LEU A 161 8.35 -46.40 -30.53
CA LEU A 161 8.93 -47.10 -31.65
C LEU A 161 7.88 -48.00 -32.30
N LEU A 162 7.71 -47.86 -33.60
CA LEU A 162 6.84 -48.72 -34.40
C LEU A 162 7.71 -49.66 -35.23
N LEU A 163 7.45 -50.94 -35.12
CA LEU A 163 8.04 -51.94 -36.05
C LEU A 163 6.90 -52.50 -36.94
N ASN A 164 7.02 -52.34 -38.25
CA ASN A 164 5.99 -52.72 -39.20
C ASN A 164 4.61 -52.11 -38.94
N GLY A 165 4.57 -50.90 -38.40
CA GLY A 165 3.33 -50.17 -38.08
C GLY A 165 2.61 -50.60 -36.79
N VAL A 166 3.21 -51.44 -35.95
CA VAL A 166 2.68 -51.92 -34.69
C VAL A 166 3.47 -51.30 -33.52
N ALA A 167 2.77 -50.66 -32.56
CA ALA A 167 3.38 -50.15 -31.36
C ALA A 167 3.77 -51.31 -30.42
N ASN A 168 4.94 -51.18 -29.79
CA ASN A 168 5.42 -52.10 -28.76
C ASN A 168 5.18 -51.49 -27.37
#